data_e36fe0b080267a36525883c314c1490e
#
_entry.id   e36fe0b080267a36525883c314c1490e
#
_cell.length_a   1.000
_cell.length_b   1.000
_cell.length_c   1.000
_cell.angle_alpha   90.00
_cell.angle_beta   90.00
_cell.angle_gamma   90.00
#
_symmetry.space_group_name_H-M   'P 1'
#
loop_
_entity.id
_entity.type
_entity.pdbx_description
1 polymer ?
#
loop_
_entity_poly.entity_id
_entity_poly.type
_entity_poly.pdbx_seq_one_letter_code
_entity_poly.pdbx_strand_id
1 'polypeptide(L)'
;MTEQLLDVSDLPPPEPLEQCLAALEVLPPGVYLRVLHRREPYLLYPFLDEGGFAYVTVTGERTPLEIFIWRRGDAVAEDALHRDRRRGQARAEP
;
A
#
# COMPACT_ATOMS: atom_id res chain seq x y z
N MET A 1 -1.82 -13.34 8.48
CA MET A 1 -1.87 -11.88 8.30
C MET A 1 -1.82 -11.57 6.83
N THR A 2 -2.76 -10.77 6.32
CA THR A 2 -2.82 -10.44 4.89
C THR A 2 -2.38 -8.99 4.60
N GLU A 3 -2.46 -8.12 5.58
CA GLU A 3 -2.13 -6.70 5.41
C GLU A 3 -1.00 -6.28 6.35
N GLN A 4 -0.04 -5.54 5.81
CA GLN A 4 0.94 -4.83 6.62
C GLN A 4 0.62 -3.34 6.47
N LEU A 5 0.44 -2.64 7.58
CA LEU A 5 0.09 -1.22 7.59
C LEU A 5 1.33 -0.36 7.85
N LEU A 6 1.50 0.66 7.04
CA LEU A 6 2.59 1.63 7.21
C LEU A 6 2.01 3.04 7.12
N ASP A 7 2.08 3.78 8.23
CA ASP A 7 1.61 5.16 8.27
C ASP A 7 2.81 6.10 8.15
N VAL A 8 2.90 6.79 7.02
CA VAL A 8 3.96 7.78 6.77
C VAL A 8 3.39 9.19 6.64
N SER A 9 2.12 9.38 7.01
CA SER A 9 1.41 10.63 6.77
C SER A 9 2.00 11.82 7.55
N ASP A 10 2.67 11.57 8.66
CA ASP A 10 3.25 12.62 9.49
C ASP A 10 4.75 12.82 9.29
N LEU A 11 5.35 12.04 8.39
CA LEU A 11 6.79 12.10 8.15
C LEU A 11 7.13 13.12 7.08
N PRO A 12 8.20 13.93 7.27
CA PRO A 12 8.66 14.84 6.24
C PRO A 12 9.47 14.11 5.17
N PRO A 13 9.50 14.61 3.94
CA PRO A 13 10.37 14.04 2.91
C PRO A 13 11.84 14.11 3.33
N PRO A 14 12.68 13.11 2.97
CA PRO A 14 12.36 11.95 2.15
C PRO A 14 11.94 10.71 2.94
N GLU A 15 11.63 10.83 4.21
CA GLU A 15 11.33 9.69 5.07
C GLU A 15 10.20 8.80 4.57
N PRO A 16 9.07 9.33 4.03
CA PRO A 16 8.03 8.45 3.51
C PRO A 16 8.54 7.48 2.44
N LEU A 17 9.35 7.97 1.51
CA LEU A 17 9.92 7.13 0.46
C LEU A 17 10.84 6.06 1.06
N GLU A 18 11.72 6.47 1.96
CA GLU A 18 12.68 5.55 2.59
C GLU A 18 11.97 4.46 3.37
N GLN A 19 10.93 4.82 4.13
CA GLN A 19 10.15 3.86 4.92
C GLN A 19 9.40 2.87 4.03
N CYS A 20 8.82 3.35 2.94
CA CYS A 20 8.12 2.47 1.99
C CYS A 20 9.08 1.46 1.37
N LEU A 21 10.25 1.91 0.93
CA LEU A 21 11.23 1.01 0.31
C LEU A 21 11.73 -0.04 1.30
N ALA A 22 11.98 0.36 2.54
CA ALA A 22 12.42 -0.57 3.59
C ALA A 22 11.34 -1.63 3.88
N ALA A 23 10.07 -1.21 3.96
CA ALA A 23 8.97 -2.13 4.20
C ALA A 23 8.81 -3.13 3.07
N LEU A 24 8.99 -2.68 1.83
CA LEU A 24 8.84 -3.56 0.66
C LEU A 24 9.94 -4.62 0.59
N GLU A 25 11.15 -4.31 1.05
CA GLU A 25 12.24 -5.28 1.07
C GLU A 25 11.92 -6.52 1.91
N VAL A 26 11.15 -6.33 2.97
CA VAL A 26 10.84 -7.41 3.92
C VAL A 26 9.39 -7.86 3.85
N LEU A 27 8.66 -7.45 2.83
CA LEU A 27 7.25 -7.82 2.70
C LEU A 27 7.11 -9.33 2.47
N PRO A 28 6.42 -10.05 3.38
CA PRO A 28 6.29 -11.50 3.24
C PRO A 28 5.43 -11.91 2.05
N PRO A 29 5.63 -13.13 1.52
CA PRO A 29 4.72 -13.67 0.51
C PRO A 29 3.28 -13.72 1.02
N GLY A 30 2.31 -13.45 0.15
CA GLY A 30 0.90 -13.50 0.49
C GLY A 30 0.38 -12.28 1.23
N VAL A 31 1.24 -11.28 1.46
CA VAL A 31 0.91 -10.07 2.21
C VAL A 31 1.01 -8.85 1.29
N TYR A 32 0.06 -7.94 1.39
CA TYR A 32 0.16 -6.64 0.71
C TYR A 32 0.49 -5.54 1.73
N LEU A 33 1.09 -4.46 1.25
CA LEU A 33 1.41 -3.29 2.06
C LEU A 33 0.34 -2.21 1.83
N ARG A 34 -0.21 -1.69 2.91
CA ARG A 34 -1.13 -0.56 2.88
C ARG A 34 -0.41 0.65 3.46
N VAL A 35 -0.20 1.66 2.63
CA VAL A 35 0.51 2.88 3.03
C VAL A 35 -0.48 4.01 3.22
N LEU A 36 -0.47 4.62 4.38
CA LEU A 36 -1.26 5.82 4.66
C LEU A 36 -0.38 7.03 4.36
N HIS A 37 -0.79 7.86 3.42
CA HIS A 37 0.03 8.96 2.91
C HIS A 37 -0.76 10.26 2.83
N ARG A 38 -0.06 11.35 2.94
CA ARG A 38 -0.64 12.68 2.86
C ARG A 38 -0.70 13.21 1.43
N ARG A 39 0.26 12.80 0.59
CA ARG A 39 0.39 13.24 -0.79
C ARG A 39 0.56 12.06 -1.71
N GLU A 40 0.30 12.27 -3.01
CA GLU A 40 0.56 11.21 -3.98
C GLU A 40 2.08 11.00 -4.09
N PRO A 41 2.56 9.76 -3.88
CA PRO A 41 3.99 9.50 -3.81
C PRO A 41 4.60 9.27 -5.19
N TYR A 42 4.69 10.31 -6.01
CA TYR A 42 5.18 10.20 -7.38
C TYR A 42 6.58 9.60 -7.47
N LEU A 43 7.46 9.92 -6.51
CA LEU A 43 8.82 9.39 -6.52
C LEU A 43 8.89 7.91 -6.21
N LEU A 44 7.86 7.36 -5.57
CA LEU A 44 7.82 5.94 -5.22
C LEU A 44 7.48 5.08 -6.44
N TYR A 45 6.64 5.57 -7.33
CA TYR A 45 6.11 4.76 -8.43
C TYR A 45 7.19 4.14 -9.33
N PRO A 46 8.25 4.86 -9.76
CA PRO A 46 9.30 4.23 -10.53
C PRO A 46 9.99 3.08 -9.81
N PHE A 47 10.18 3.19 -8.49
CA PHE A 47 10.78 2.11 -7.71
C PHE A 47 9.87 0.89 -7.68
N LEU A 48 8.54 1.09 -7.61
CA LEU A 48 7.58 -0.01 -7.64
C LEU A 48 7.62 -0.72 -8.99
N ASP A 49 7.62 0.05 -10.07
CA ASP A 49 7.65 -0.50 -11.42
C ASP A 49 8.92 -1.32 -11.65
N GLU A 50 10.07 -0.78 -11.28
CA GLU A 50 11.36 -1.47 -11.45
C GLU A 50 11.51 -2.67 -10.52
N GLY A 51 10.92 -2.58 -9.32
CA GLY A 51 11.03 -3.64 -8.31
C GLY A 51 10.06 -4.80 -8.50
N GLY A 52 9.20 -4.74 -9.50
CA GLY A 52 8.24 -5.82 -9.75
C GLY A 52 7.02 -5.77 -8.85
N PHE A 53 6.61 -4.58 -8.42
CA PHE A 53 5.42 -4.41 -7.60
C PHE A 53 4.27 -3.87 -8.41
N ALA A 54 3.06 -4.32 -8.05
CA ALA A 54 1.81 -3.74 -8.52
C ALA A 54 1.27 -2.83 -7.41
N TYR A 55 0.48 -1.84 -7.79
CA TYR A 55 -0.06 -0.92 -6.79
C TYR A 55 -1.33 -0.26 -7.28
N VAL A 56 -2.10 0.24 -6.32
CA VAL A 56 -3.27 1.08 -6.58
C VAL A 56 -3.32 2.17 -5.51
N THR A 57 -3.53 3.41 -5.95
CA THR A 57 -3.67 4.56 -5.06
C THR A 57 -5.13 5.00 -5.05
N VAL A 58 -5.67 5.17 -3.86
CA VAL A 58 -7.08 5.54 -3.67
C VAL A 58 -7.18 6.67 -2.66
N THR A 59 -8.33 7.35 -2.65
CA THR A 59 -8.66 8.33 -1.61
C THR A 59 -8.89 7.57 -0.31
N GLY A 60 -8.23 8.02 0.76
CA GLY A 60 -8.33 7.36 2.06
C GLY A 60 -9.37 8.00 2.97
N GLU A 61 -9.72 7.30 4.04
CA GLU A 61 -10.61 7.84 5.07
C GLU A 61 -9.83 8.51 6.19
N ARG A 62 -8.72 7.89 6.62
CA ARG A 62 -7.89 8.40 7.72
C ARG A 62 -6.86 9.40 7.25
N THR A 63 -6.35 9.22 6.04
CA THR A 63 -5.38 10.10 5.41
C THR A 63 -5.88 10.43 4.00
N PRO A 64 -5.41 11.53 3.39
CA PRO A 64 -5.88 11.90 2.05
C PRO A 64 -5.72 10.81 1.01
N LEU A 65 -4.64 10.01 1.10
CA LEU A 65 -4.39 8.94 0.14
C LEU A 65 -3.97 7.66 0.84
N GLU A 66 -4.31 6.54 0.23
CA GLU A 66 -3.84 5.22 0.64
C GLU A 66 -3.29 4.51 -0.59
N ILE A 67 -2.14 3.88 -0.44
CA ILE A 67 -1.52 3.13 -1.52
C ILE A 67 -1.45 1.66 -1.10
N PHE A 68 -1.99 0.77 -1.92
CA PHE A 68 -1.93 -0.67 -1.71
C PHE A 68 -0.89 -1.24 -2.66
N ILE A 69 0.10 -1.97 -2.13
CA ILE A 69 1.24 -2.45 -2.90
C ILE A 69 1.43 -3.95 -2.66
N TRP A 70 1.64 -4.70 -3.73
CA TRP A 70 1.91 -6.14 -3.63
C TRP A 70 2.87 -6.55 -4.75
N ARG A 71 3.53 -7.70 -4.58
CA ARG A 71 4.41 -8.19 -5.63
C ARG A 71 3.61 -8.71 -6.80
N ARG A 72 4.02 -8.35 -8.02
CA ARG A 72 3.40 -8.88 -9.23
C ARG A 72 3.52 -10.40 -9.22
N GLY A 73 2.42 -11.08 -9.57
CA GLY A 73 2.40 -12.53 -9.58
C GLY A 73 2.08 -13.18 -8.24
N ASP A 74 2.01 -12.40 -7.17
CA ASP A 74 1.59 -12.90 -5.86
C ASP A 74 0.07 -12.89 -5.80
N ALA A 75 -0.55 -13.94 -6.32
CA ALA A 75 -2.00 -14.04 -6.40
C ALA A 75 -2.66 -14.06 -5.02
N VAL A 76 -1.99 -14.63 -4.03
CA VAL A 76 -2.54 -14.70 -2.65
C VAL A 76 -2.66 -13.28 -2.08
N ALA A 77 -1.62 -12.47 -2.22
CA ALA A 77 -1.64 -11.09 -1.75
C ALA A 77 -2.68 -10.27 -2.50
N GLU A 78 -2.75 -10.40 -3.81
CA GLU A 78 -3.70 -9.66 -4.64
C GLU A 78 -5.14 -10.02 -4.28
N ASP A 79 -5.44 -11.31 -4.13
CA ASP A 79 -6.79 -11.76 -3.74
C ASP A 79 -7.16 -11.24 -2.35
N ALA A 80 -6.22 -11.28 -1.41
CA ALA A 80 -6.44 -10.77 -0.07
C ALA A 80 -6.75 -9.27 -0.10
N LEU A 81 -6.01 -8.51 -0.88
CA LEU A 81 -6.24 -7.08 -1.04
C LEU A 81 -7.65 -6.80 -1.54
N HIS A 82 -8.06 -7.45 -2.61
CA HIS A 82 -9.39 -7.23 -3.18
C HIS A 82 -10.50 -7.64 -2.22
N ARG A 83 -10.35 -8.75 -1.51
CA ARG A 83 -11.31 -9.20 -0.52
C ARG A 83 -11.44 -8.20 0.63
N ASP A 84 -10.29 -7.73 1.14
CA ASP A 84 -10.28 -6.82 2.28
C ASP A 84 -10.87 -5.46 1.91
N ARG A 85 -10.60 -4.99 0.70
CA ARG A 85 -11.19 -3.73 0.21
C ARG A 85 -12.70 -3.85 0.04
N ARG A 86 -13.21 -4.99 -0.45
CA ARG A 86 -14.65 -5.21 -0.56
C ARG A 86 -15.33 -5.20 0.80
N ARG A 87 -14.69 -5.80 1.81
CA ARG A 87 -15.21 -5.77 3.18
C ARG A 87 -15.29 -4.36 3.74
N GLY A 88 -14.26 -3.55 3.50
CA GLY A 88 -14.25 -2.16 3.93
C GLY A 88 -15.37 -1.36 3.27
N GLN A 89 -15.58 -1.54 1.99
CA GLN A 89 -16.65 -0.86 1.26
C GLN A 89 -18.03 -1.29 1.77
N ALA A 90 -18.20 -2.57 2.03
CA ALA A 90 -19.47 -3.08 2.57
C ALA A 90 -19.79 -2.50 3.93
N ARG A 91 -18.77 -2.29 4.76
CA ARG A 91 -18.95 -1.65 6.08
C ARG A 91 -19.29 -0.18 5.99
N ALA A 92 -18.80 0.49 4.95
CA ALA A 92 -19.01 1.91 4.77
C ALA A 92 -20.41 2.24 4.29
N GLU A 93 -21.13 1.28 3.74
CA GLU A 93 -22.49 1.49 3.26
C GLU A 93 -23.49 1.47 4.41
N PRO A 94 -24.42 2.44 4.43
CA PRO A 94 -25.47 2.48 5.45
C PRO A 94 -26.48 1.34 5.32
#